data_7b4fb5cddff3626c42f2c0d79de59437
#
_entry.id   7b4fb5cddff3626c42f2c0d79de59437
#
_cell.length_a   1.000
_cell.length_b   1.000
_cell.length_c   1.000
_cell.angle_alpha   90.00
_cell.angle_beta   90.00
_cell.angle_gamma   90.00
#
_symmetry.space_group_name_H-M   'P 1'
#
loop_
_entity.id
_entity.type
_entity.pdbx_description
1 polymer ?
#
loop_
_entity_poly.entity_id
_entity_poly.type
_entity_poly.pdbx_seq_one_letter_code
_entity_poly.pdbx_strand_id
1 'polypeptide(L)'
;MVQAAGRFRELVVGRPWRRRRRALLAGAALTVLLLVAALTTVIFLPALQLREVTVAGTGYLQQEEIQDVAAPRLGDSVLLLPTGALAEQVEQIPGVESAEVERVWPDGARISVTEAAPVAVLTRTDGTTAVIDAHGEELPAAAGEGQSLTPLAVESGAEDPESAATAMSEVLATVPSPLRGAITQVTASSASDVTLELALEDGGAKTVVWGDAHDAELKAEVVQALLGRPGDVIDVSSPVAPVTR
;
A
#
# COMPACT_ATOMS: atom_id res chain seq x y z
N MET A 1 77.64 -14.91 -48.74
CA MET A 1 76.73 -13.81 -48.35
C MET A 1 75.37 -14.27 -47.84
N VAL A 2 75.27 -15.26 -46.93
CA VAL A 2 74.00 -15.81 -46.45
C VAL A 2 73.84 -15.80 -44.90
N GLN A 3 74.90 -15.37 -44.18
CA GLN A 3 74.86 -15.40 -42.71
C GLN A 3 74.51 -14.07 -42.00
N ALA A 4 74.24 -13.02 -42.73
CA ALA A 4 73.87 -11.69 -42.14
C ALA A 4 72.34 -11.55 -41.93
N ALA A 5 71.46 -12.29 -42.64
CA ALA A 5 69.99 -12.20 -42.53
C ALA A 5 69.41 -12.85 -41.31
N GLY A 6 70.11 -13.82 -40.69
CA GLY A 6 69.61 -14.57 -39.54
C GLY A 6 69.63 -13.77 -38.20
N ARG A 7 70.64 -12.92 -38.05
CA ARG A 7 70.85 -12.13 -36.82
C ARG A 7 69.91 -10.94 -36.65
N PHE A 8 69.38 -10.42 -37.74
CA PHE A 8 68.39 -9.31 -37.66
C PHE A 8 66.96 -9.74 -37.24
N ARG A 9 66.65 -11.02 -37.41
CA ARG A 9 65.35 -11.53 -37.04
C ARG A 9 65.18 -11.83 -35.54
N GLU A 10 66.28 -12.11 -34.85
CA GLU A 10 66.28 -12.37 -33.40
C GLU A 10 66.20 -11.12 -32.53
N LEU A 11 66.56 -9.93 -33.05
CA LEU A 11 66.60 -8.68 -32.32
C LEU A 11 65.27 -7.92 -32.36
N VAL A 12 64.32 -8.29 -33.22
CA VAL A 12 63.01 -7.56 -33.42
C VAL A 12 61.83 -8.27 -32.81
N VAL A 13 61.97 -9.52 -32.35
CA VAL A 13 60.82 -10.26 -31.85
C VAL A 13 60.84 -10.43 -30.33
N GLY A 14 60.14 -9.53 -29.63
CA GLY A 14 59.25 -10.07 -28.63
C GLY A 14 59.63 -10.06 -27.15
N ARG A 15 60.50 -9.13 -26.62
CA ARG A 15 60.63 -9.03 -25.16
C ARG A 15 60.08 -7.73 -24.54
N PRO A 16 60.21 -6.55 -25.13
CA PRO A 16 59.70 -5.33 -24.49
C PRO A 16 58.16 -5.20 -24.47
N TRP A 17 57.49 -5.73 -25.51
CA TRP A 17 56.03 -5.61 -25.61
C TRP A 17 55.25 -6.46 -24.58
N ARG A 18 55.72 -7.71 -24.33
CA ARG A 18 55.16 -8.56 -23.27
C ARG A 18 55.38 -7.98 -21.88
N ARG A 19 56.50 -7.35 -21.61
CA ARG A 19 56.78 -6.65 -20.34
C ARG A 19 55.90 -5.41 -20.19
N ARG A 20 55.74 -4.61 -21.24
CA ARG A 20 54.86 -3.43 -21.23
C ARG A 20 53.38 -3.84 -21.03
N ARG A 21 52.90 -4.89 -21.72
CA ARG A 21 51.57 -5.40 -21.56
C ARG A 21 51.33 -5.93 -20.15
N ARG A 22 52.27 -6.65 -19.56
CA ARG A 22 52.21 -7.10 -18.16
C ARG A 22 52.22 -5.95 -17.19
N ALA A 23 52.99 -4.95 -17.41
CA ALA A 23 53.04 -3.73 -16.58
C ALA A 23 51.70 -2.95 -16.66
N LEU A 24 51.10 -2.82 -17.85
CA LEU A 24 49.79 -2.20 -18.04
C LEU A 24 48.70 -3.01 -17.35
N LEU A 25 48.71 -4.34 -17.48
CA LEU A 25 47.75 -5.21 -16.80
C LEU A 25 47.93 -5.17 -15.26
N ALA A 26 49.17 -5.14 -14.77
CA ALA A 26 49.45 -4.99 -13.35
C ALA A 26 49.01 -3.62 -12.81
N GLY A 27 49.23 -2.55 -13.60
CA GLY A 27 48.76 -1.21 -13.27
C GLY A 27 47.23 -1.14 -13.22
N ALA A 28 46.55 -1.69 -14.24
CA ALA A 28 45.11 -1.75 -14.26
C ALA A 28 44.55 -2.57 -13.08
N ALA A 29 45.13 -3.72 -12.76
CA ALA A 29 44.73 -4.54 -11.62
C ALA A 29 44.93 -3.81 -10.28
N LEU A 30 46.05 -3.08 -10.13
CA LEU A 30 46.29 -2.27 -8.95
C LEU A 30 45.25 -1.13 -8.82
N THR A 31 44.95 -0.45 -9.93
CA THR A 31 43.92 0.61 -9.94
C THR A 31 42.54 0.07 -9.53
N VAL A 32 42.12 -1.08 -10.08
CA VAL A 32 40.89 -1.75 -9.71
C VAL A 32 40.89 -2.14 -8.22
N LEU A 33 42.02 -2.69 -7.72
CA LEU A 33 42.17 -3.05 -6.32
C LEU A 33 42.00 -1.84 -5.39
N LEU A 34 42.66 -0.71 -5.75
CA LEU A 34 42.54 0.53 -4.98
C LEU A 34 41.11 1.10 -5.01
N LEU A 35 40.45 1.05 -6.16
CA LEU A 35 39.05 1.46 -6.27
C LEU A 35 38.12 0.61 -5.41
N VAL A 36 38.30 -0.71 -5.43
CA VAL A 36 37.55 -1.64 -4.58
C VAL A 36 37.82 -1.38 -3.10
N ALA A 37 39.08 -1.17 -2.72
CA ALA A 37 39.47 -0.83 -1.35
C ALA A 37 38.87 0.51 -0.90
N ALA A 38 38.88 1.52 -1.76
CA ALA A 38 38.24 2.82 -1.47
C ALA A 38 36.72 2.68 -1.31
N LEU A 39 36.05 1.93 -2.22
CA LEU A 39 34.60 1.69 -2.17
C LEU A 39 34.20 0.94 -0.89
N THR A 40 34.93 -0.13 -0.54
CA THR A 40 34.68 -0.86 0.71
C THR A 40 34.87 0.01 1.93
N THR A 41 35.92 0.86 1.95
CA THR A 41 36.12 1.79 3.06
C THR A 41 34.96 2.76 3.21
N VAL A 42 34.44 3.29 2.11
CA VAL A 42 33.28 4.20 2.14
C VAL A 42 32.03 3.49 2.69
N ILE A 43 31.77 2.25 2.27
CA ILE A 43 30.60 1.47 2.71
C ILE A 43 30.65 1.22 4.23
N PHE A 44 31.83 0.95 4.79
CA PHE A 44 32.00 0.66 6.22
C PHE A 44 32.35 1.90 7.05
N LEU A 45 32.24 3.11 6.49
CA LEU A 45 32.53 4.34 7.23
C LEU A 45 31.49 4.53 8.34
N PRO A 46 31.88 4.69 9.62
CA PRO A 46 30.93 4.87 10.72
C PRO A 46 30.05 6.12 10.58
N ALA A 47 30.47 7.09 9.77
CA ALA A 47 29.71 8.30 9.46
C ALA A 47 28.54 8.06 8.48
N LEU A 48 28.50 6.91 7.81
CA LEU A 48 27.46 6.53 6.85
C LEU A 48 26.61 5.35 7.36
N GLN A 49 26.72 5.02 8.63
CA GLN A 49 25.88 4.01 9.27
C GLN A 49 24.56 4.61 9.70
N LEU A 50 23.45 3.91 9.44
CA LEU A 50 22.11 4.30 9.85
C LEU A 50 22.03 4.40 11.38
N ARG A 51 21.73 5.59 11.89
CA ARG A 51 21.60 5.89 13.31
C ARG A 51 20.26 6.48 13.68
N GLU A 52 19.67 7.20 12.75
CA GLU A 52 18.44 7.92 12.98
C GLU A 52 17.40 7.50 11.94
N VAL A 53 16.20 7.12 12.42
CA VAL A 53 15.02 6.86 11.58
C VAL A 53 13.92 7.81 12.03
N THR A 54 13.50 8.67 11.11
CA THR A 54 12.40 9.60 11.31
C THR A 54 11.15 9.09 10.60
N VAL A 55 10.03 9.08 11.30
CA VAL A 55 8.72 8.71 10.76
C VAL A 55 7.86 9.96 10.61
N ALA A 56 7.13 10.07 9.52
CA ALA A 56 6.22 11.16 9.22
C ALA A 56 4.93 10.63 8.59
N GLY A 57 3.82 11.38 8.75
CA GLY A 57 2.53 11.05 8.14
C GLY A 57 1.64 10.17 9.01
N THR A 58 2.02 9.88 10.27
CA THR A 58 1.19 9.11 11.20
C THR A 58 0.17 10.00 11.90
N GLY A 59 -1.07 9.52 11.99
CA GLY A 59 -2.18 10.11 12.74
C GLY A 59 -2.64 9.17 13.85
N TYR A 60 -3.15 7.99 13.49
CA TYR A 60 -3.59 6.96 14.44
C TYR A 60 -2.58 5.81 14.63
N LEU A 61 -1.63 5.63 13.70
CA LEU A 61 -0.57 4.64 13.84
C LEU A 61 0.53 5.13 14.79
N GLN A 62 1.09 4.22 15.57
CA GLN A 62 2.18 4.54 16.48
C GLN A 62 3.52 4.59 15.73
N GLN A 63 4.25 5.69 15.90
CA GLN A 63 5.54 5.88 15.22
C GLN A 63 6.56 4.80 15.61
N GLU A 64 6.49 4.32 16.85
CA GLU A 64 7.36 3.27 17.38
C GLU A 64 7.20 1.97 16.59
N GLU A 65 5.98 1.59 16.23
CA GLU A 65 5.70 0.37 15.46
C GLU A 65 6.37 0.41 14.08
N ILE A 66 6.33 1.57 13.43
CA ILE A 66 6.96 1.78 12.13
C ILE A 66 8.50 1.82 12.27
N GLN A 67 9.01 2.44 13.34
CA GLN A 67 10.45 2.48 13.61
C GLN A 67 11.03 1.08 13.88
N ASP A 68 10.27 0.22 14.54
CA ASP A 68 10.67 -1.15 14.87
C ASP A 68 10.92 -1.99 13.61
N VAL A 69 10.23 -1.71 12.50
CA VAL A 69 10.50 -2.36 11.20
C VAL A 69 11.91 -2.00 10.70
N ALA A 70 12.38 -0.78 10.95
CA ALA A 70 13.70 -0.33 10.55
C ALA A 70 14.79 -0.68 11.57
N ALA A 71 14.45 -1.03 12.81
CA ALA A 71 15.40 -1.31 13.90
C ALA A 71 16.46 -2.36 13.55
N PRO A 72 16.16 -3.48 12.84
CA PRO A 72 17.17 -4.46 12.43
C PRO A 72 18.23 -3.91 11.46
N ARG A 73 18.00 -2.75 10.86
CA ARG A 73 18.91 -2.08 9.92
C ARG A 73 19.80 -1.02 10.55
N LEU A 74 19.60 -0.73 11.83
CA LEU A 74 20.46 0.21 12.54
C LEU A 74 21.92 -0.31 12.55
N GLY A 75 22.83 0.56 12.16
CA GLY A 75 24.25 0.21 11.97
C GLY A 75 24.62 -0.23 10.56
N ASP A 76 23.64 -0.54 9.70
CA ASP A 76 23.90 -0.81 8.27
C ASP A 76 24.30 0.49 7.56
N SER A 77 25.01 0.36 6.43
CA SER A 77 25.34 1.51 5.61
C SER A 77 24.12 2.13 4.96
N VAL A 78 23.88 3.42 5.18
CA VAL A 78 22.78 4.19 4.52
C VAL A 78 22.87 4.08 3.00
N LEU A 79 24.10 3.99 2.45
CA LEU A 79 24.32 3.82 1.01
C LEU A 79 23.67 2.55 0.45
N LEU A 80 23.69 1.46 1.23
CA LEU A 80 23.19 0.15 0.84
C LEU A 80 21.79 -0.17 1.42
N LEU A 81 21.18 0.77 2.11
CA LEU A 81 19.86 0.56 2.72
C LEU A 81 18.84 0.17 1.63
N PRO A 82 18.17 -0.99 1.74
CA PRO A 82 17.19 -1.45 0.76
C PRO A 82 15.84 -0.73 0.99
N THR A 83 15.75 0.52 0.54
CA THR A 83 14.61 1.40 0.82
C THR A 83 13.28 0.83 0.31
N GLY A 84 13.25 0.20 -0.89
CA GLY A 84 12.04 -0.42 -1.41
C GLY A 84 11.56 -1.60 -0.56
N ALA A 85 12.46 -2.52 -0.20
CA ALA A 85 12.08 -3.65 0.65
C ALA A 85 11.66 -3.22 2.06
N LEU A 86 12.19 -2.11 2.55
CA LEU A 86 11.77 -1.55 3.84
C LEU A 86 10.39 -0.91 3.74
N ALA A 87 10.09 -0.20 2.64
CA ALA A 87 8.76 0.34 2.36
C ALA A 87 7.71 -0.78 2.29
N GLU A 88 7.97 -1.84 1.52
CA GLU A 88 7.10 -3.01 1.43
C GLU A 88 6.85 -3.68 2.80
N GLN A 89 7.83 -3.67 3.71
CA GLN A 89 7.64 -4.19 5.07
C GLN A 89 6.77 -3.28 5.92
N VAL A 90 6.88 -1.96 5.77
CA VAL A 90 6.03 -0.98 6.46
C VAL A 90 4.59 -1.07 5.95
N GLU A 91 4.37 -1.29 4.66
CA GLU A 91 3.05 -1.47 4.05
C GLU A 91 2.32 -2.74 4.54
N GLN A 92 3.02 -3.69 5.17
CA GLN A 92 2.39 -4.85 5.81
C GLN A 92 1.79 -4.54 7.18
N ILE A 93 2.03 -3.35 7.74
CA ILE A 93 1.42 -2.92 9.00
C ILE A 93 -0.05 -2.58 8.76
N PRO A 94 -1.01 -3.16 9.50
CA PRO A 94 -2.41 -2.84 9.35
C PRO A 94 -2.68 -1.34 9.53
N GLY A 95 -3.35 -0.73 8.56
CA GLY A 95 -3.63 0.70 8.54
C GLY A 95 -2.64 1.54 7.74
N VAL A 96 -1.63 0.94 7.13
CA VAL A 96 -0.75 1.62 6.17
C VAL A 96 -1.30 1.42 4.75
N GLU A 97 -1.70 2.49 4.09
CA GLU A 97 -2.09 2.47 2.67
C GLU A 97 -0.87 2.46 1.75
N SER A 98 0.15 3.25 2.09
CA SER A 98 1.42 3.29 1.36
C SER A 98 2.56 3.81 2.22
N ALA A 99 3.78 3.42 1.89
CA ALA A 99 4.98 3.89 2.57
C ALA A 99 6.08 4.25 1.57
N GLU A 100 6.81 5.32 1.86
CA GLU A 100 7.99 5.73 1.12
C GLU A 100 9.17 5.85 2.07
N VAL A 101 10.32 5.28 1.68
CA VAL A 101 11.54 5.33 2.48
C VAL A 101 12.64 6.06 1.70
N GLU A 102 13.09 7.15 2.27
CA GLU A 102 14.15 7.98 1.74
C GLU A 102 15.40 7.93 2.60
N ARG A 103 16.57 8.00 1.95
CA ARG A 103 17.84 8.14 2.66
C ARG A 103 18.08 9.59 3.01
N VAL A 104 18.35 9.86 4.29
CA VAL A 104 18.75 11.19 4.79
C VAL A 104 20.25 11.17 5.13
N TRP A 105 21.03 11.81 4.29
CA TRP A 105 22.47 11.85 4.44
C TRP A 105 22.88 12.70 5.67
N PRO A 106 23.93 12.29 6.43
CA PRO A 106 24.83 11.15 6.13
C PRO A 106 24.40 9.81 6.76
N ASP A 107 23.57 9.80 7.81
CA ASP A 107 23.38 8.66 8.73
C ASP A 107 21.90 8.40 9.09
N GLY A 108 20.97 8.93 8.28
CA GLY A 108 19.54 8.82 8.54
C GLY A 108 18.71 8.14 7.45
N ALA A 109 17.49 7.75 7.83
CA ALA A 109 16.41 7.39 6.92
C ALA A 109 15.12 8.11 7.35
N ARG A 110 14.28 8.46 6.38
CA ARG A 110 12.94 8.97 6.60
C ARG A 110 11.94 7.99 6.04
N ILE A 111 10.96 7.62 6.85
CA ILE A 111 9.80 6.80 6.45
C ILE A 111 8.60 7.74 6.43
N SER A 112 8.04 7.96 5.25
CA SER A 112 6.81 8.72 5.07
C SER A 112 5.68 7.72 4.85
N VAL A 113 4.64 7.77 5.70
CA VAL A 113 3.51 6.84 5.68
C VAL A 113 2.25 7.59 5.31
N THR A 114 1.45 7.00 4.44
CA THR A 114 0.05 7.39 4.22
C THR A 114 -0.81 6.35 4.92
N GLU A 115 -1.63 6.79 5.86
CA GLU A 115 -2.54 5.92 6.59
C GLU A 115 -3.81 5.67 5.78
N ALA A 116 -4.32 4.44 5.85
CA ALA A 116 -5.58 4.07 5.24
C ALA A 116 -6.75 4.84 5.90
N ALA A 117 -7.64 5.38 5.08
CA ALA A 117 -8.76 6.15 5.58
C ALA A 117 -9.86 5.23 6.12
N PRO A 118 -10.30 5.37 7.37
CA PRO A 118 -11.42 4.60 7.89
C PRO A 118 -12.73 5.06 7.23
N VAL A 119 -13.55 4.10 6.82
CA VAL A 119 -14.82 4.35 6.09
C VAL A 119 -16.02 3.87 6.89
N ALA A 120 -15.89 2.75 7.58
CA ALA A 120 -17.02 2.12 8.26
C ALA A 120 -16.61 1.35 9.52
N VAL A 121 -17.62 1.04 10.34
CA VAL A 121 -17.50 0.12 11.48
C VAL A 121 -18.30 -1.12 11.17
N LEU A 122 -17.61 -2.24 10.97
CA LEU A 122 -18.21 -3.55 10.75
C LEU A 122 -18.58 -4.20 12.09
N THR A 123 -19.84 -4.55 12.26
CA THR A 123 -20.30 -5.41 13.36
C THR A 123 -20.48 -6.83 12.84
N ARG A 124 -19.70 -7.77 13.39
CA ARG A 124 -19.76 -9.19 13.04
C ARG A 124 -20.90 -9.89 13.74
N THR A 125 -21.21 -11.09 13.29
CA THR A 125 -22.28 -11.94 13.87
C THR A 125 -22.06 -12.33 15.33
N ASP A 126 -20.81 -12.31 15.81
CA ASP A 126 -20.45 -12.56 17.22
C ASP A 126 -20.54 -11.30 18.11
N GLY A 127 -20.92 -10.15 17.51
CA GLY A 127 -21.03 -8.86 18.17
C GLY A 127 -19.71 -8.10 18.30
N THR A 128 -18.59 -8.62 17.77
CA THR A 128 -17.34 -7.87 17.69
C THR A 128 -17.43 -6.77 16.64
N THR A 129 -16.72 -5.67 16.88
CA THR A 129 -16.67 -4.55 15.94
C THR A 129 -15.25 -4.33 15.45
N ALA A 130 -15.12 -4.03 14.16
CA ALA A 130 -13.85 -3.67 13.53
C ALA A 130 -14.03 -2.39 12.73
N VAL A 131 -13.03 -1.53 12.74
CA VAL A 131 -12.95 -0.39 11.82
C VAL A 131 -12.39 -0.91 10.51
N ILE A 132 -12.99 -0.51 9.38
CA ILE A 132 -12.55 -0.95 8.05
C ILE A 132 -12.36 0.23 7.11
N ASP A 133 -11.47 0.04 6.15
CA ASP A 133 -11.23 0.97 5.05
C ASP A 133 -12.18 0.74 3.86
N ALA A 134 -11.93 1.43 2.74
CA ALA A 134 -12.70 1.31 1.51
C ALA A 134 -12.51 -0.05 0.78
N HIS A 135 -11.46 -0.80 1.12
CA HIS A 135 -11.17 -2.12 0.56
C HIS A 135 -11.72 -3.26 1.43
N GLY A 136 -12.28 -2.91 2.61
CA GLY A 136 -12.75 -3.88 3.60
C GLY A 136 -11.64 -4.43 4.49
N GLU A 137 -10.44 -3.85 4.43
CA GLU A 137 -9.34 -4.22 5.29
C GLU A 137 -9.54 -3.67 6.71
N GLU A 138 -9.18 -4.49 7.70
CA GLU A 138 -9.36 -4.14 9.10
C GLU A 138 -8.27 -3.18 9.58
N LEU A 139 -8.69 -2.06 10.13
CA LEU A 139 -7.83 -1.02 10.67
C LEU A 139 -7.71 -1.11 12.19
N PRO A 140 -6.64 -0.59 12.78
CA PRO A 140 -6.55 -0.41 14.22
C PRO A 140 -7.74 0.38 14.76
N ALA A 141 -8.24 0.02 15.94
CA ALA A 141 -9.41 0.67 16.54
C ALA A 141 -9.25 2.20 16.70
N ALA A 142 -8.01 2.67 16.89
CA ALA A 142 -7.67 4.08 16.96
C ALA A 142 -8.03 4.86 15.69
N ALA A 143 -8.07 4.21 14.52
CA ALA A 143 -8.48 4.83 13.25
C ALA A 143 -9.92 5.36 13.28
N GLY A 144 -10.80 4.72 14.08
CA GLY A 144 -12.19 5.13 14.22
C GLY A 144 -12.46 6.21 15.27
N GLU A 145 -11.48 6.57 16.07
CA GLU A 145 -11.66 7.53 17.17
C GLU A 145 -12.02 8.94 16.67
N GLY A 146 -13.15 9.46 17.14
CA GLY A 146 -13.61 10.79 16.76
C GLY A 146 -14.16 10.94 15.35
N GLN A 147 -14.35 9.83 14.62
CA GLN A 147 -14.90 9.78 13.28
C GLN A 147 -16.36 9.35 13.29
N SER A 148 -17.17 9.93 12.38
CA SER A 148 -18.54 9.47 12.13
C SER A 148 -18.48 8.43 10.99
N LEU A 149 -18.32 7.17 11.36
CA LEU A 149 -18.20 6.06 10.39
C LEU A 149 -19.56 5.42 10.14
N THR A 150 -19.77 4.94 8.91
CA THR A 150 -21.01 4.23 8.54
C THR A 150 -21.04 2.85 9.21
N PRO A 151 -22.09 2.51 9.98
CA PRO A 151 -22.21 1.18 10.55
C PRO A 151 -22.56 0.15 9.48
N LEU A 152 -21.77 -0.92 9.41
CA LEU A 152 -22.03 -2.11 8.62
C LEU A 152 -22.39 -3.26 9.57
N ALA A 153 -23.43 -4.01 9.27
CA ALA A 153 -23.83 -5.13 10.09
C ALA A 153 -24.12 -6.38 9.23
N VAL A 154 -23.38 -7.44 9.49
CA VAL A 154 -23.69 -8.74 8.89
C VAL A 154 -24.92 -9.32 9.56
N GLU A 155 -25.92 -9.71 8.77
CA GLU A 155 -27.16 -10.27 9.30
C GLU A 155 -26.92 -11.61 10.00
N SER A 156 -27.67 -11.82 11.09
CA SER A 156 -27.63 -13.08 11.83
C SER A 156 -28.16 -14.21 10.94
N GLY A 157 -27.31 -15.19 10.64
CA GLY A 157 -27.66 -16.31 9.78
C GLY A 157 -27.10 -16.22 8.35
N ALA A 158 -26.26 -15.23 8.05
CA ALA A 158 -25.48 -15.21 6.80
C ALA A 158 -24.69 -16.51 6.66
N GLU A 159 -24.79 -17.16 5.50
CA GLU A 159 -24.06 -18.42 5.22
C GLU A 159 -22.55 -18.19 5.14
N ASP A 160 -22.14 -17.03 4.61
CA ASP A 160 -20.73 -16.59 4.50
C ASP A 160 -20.62 -15.13 5.00
N PRO A 161 -20.35 -14.92 6.29
CA PRO A 161 -20.23 -13.59 6.88
C PRO A 161 -19.05 -12.76 6.33
N GLU A 162 -17.96 -13.40 5.92
CA GLU A 162 -16.80 -12.72 5.34
C GLU A 162 -17.12 -12.14 3.96
N SER A 163 -17.73 -12.96 3.09
CA SER A 163 -18.17 -12.50 1.77
C SER A 163 -19.23 -11.39 1.87
N ALA A 164 -20.13 -11.46 2.84
CA ALA A 164 -21.11 -10.40 3.09
C ALA A 164 -20.43 -9.09 3.53
N ALA A 165 -19.46 -9.17 4.44
CA ALA A 165 -18.70 -8.01 4.90
C ALA A 165 -17.91 -7.34 3.76
N THR A 166 -17.23 -8.14 2.94
CA THR A 166 -16.49 -7.67 1.76
C THR A 166 -17.42 -6.97 0.78
N ALA A 167 -18.57 -7.57 0.47
CA ALA A 167 -19.55 -6.97 -0.45
C ALA A 167 -20.12 -5.63 0.06
N MET A 168 -20.38 -5.50 1.36
CA MET A 168 -20.80 -4.22 1.95
C MET A 168 -19.74 -3.14 1.76
N SER A 169 -18.46 -3.46 1.94
CA SER A 169 -17.35 -2.53 1.75
C SER A 169 -17.21 -2.11 0.29
N GLU A 170 -17.30 -3.07 -0.65
CA GLU A 170 -17.25 -2.80 -2.09
C GLU A 170 -18.43 -1.92 -2.53
N VAL A 171 -19.67 -2.21 -2.06
CA VAL A 171 -20.83 -1.38 -2.35
C VAL A 171 -20.61 0.03 -1.82
N LEU A 172 -20.18 0.19 -0.56
CA LEU A 172 -19.96 1.49 0.04
C LEU A 172 -18.87 2.29 -0.68
N ALA A 173 -17.83 1.63 -1.19
CA ALA A 173 -16.77 2.26 -1.97
C ALA A 173 -17.27 2.75 -3.35
N THR A 174 -18.18 2.01 -3.98
CA THR A 174 -18.70 2.31 -5.32
C THR A 174 -19.88 3.26 -5.34
N VAL A 175 -20.62 3.39 -4.23
CA VAL A 175 -21.75 4.33 -4.12
C VAL A 175 -21.26 5.77 -4.29
N PRO A 176 -21.86 6.59 -5.20
CA PRO A 176 -21.51 7.98 -5.40
C PRO A 176 -21.65 8.84 -4.14
N SER A 177 -20.75 9.83 -3.98
CA SER A 177 -20.67 10.67 -2.77
C SER A 177 -22.00 11.31 -2.33
N PRO A 178 -22.88 11.81 -3.23
CA PRO A 178 -24.15 12.40 -2.80
C PRO A 178 -25.08 11.42 -2.09
N LEU A 179 -25.08 10.17 -2.53
CA LEU A 179 -25.91 9.12 -1.92
C LEU A 179 -25.24 8.56 -0.66
N ARG A 180 -23.91 8.43 -0.68
CA ARG A 180 -23.12 7.92 0.44
C ARG A 180 -23.34 8.73 1.72
N GLY A 181 -23.42 10.07 1.60
CA GLY A 181 -23.67 10.96 2.74
C GLY A 181 -25.03 10.78 3.41
N ALA A 182 -25.99 10.15 2.73
CA ALA A 182 -27.33 9.84 3.25
C ALA A 182 -27.41 8.45 3.89
N ILE A 183 -26.40 7.58 3.71
CA ILE A 183 -26.40 6.22 4.25
C ILE A 183 -26.22 6.28 5.76
N THR A 184 -27.18 5.71 6.49
CA THR A 184 -27.15 5.59 7.96
C THR A 184 -26.72 4.22 8.43
N GLN A 185 -26.97 3.19 7.63
CA GLN A 185 -26.58 1.82 7.92
C GLN A 185 -26.49 1.00 6.62
N VAL A 186 -25.62 0.01 6.62
CA VAL A 186 -25.55 -1.02 5.58
C VAL A 186 -25.67 -2.38 6.24
N THR A 187 -26.51 -3.25 5.67
CA THR A 187 -26.66 -4.64 6.10
C THR A 187 -26.47 -5.59 4.92
N ALA A 188 -26.02 -6.80 5.18
CA ALA A 188 -25.97 -7.84 4.17
C ALA A 188 -26.20 -9.22 4.79
N SER A 189 -26.94 -10.06 4.07
CA SER A 189 -27.12 -11.49 4.36
C SER A 189 -26.19 -12.35 3.50
N SER A 190 -25.70 -11.82 2.38
CA SER A 190 -24.80 -12.48 1.44
C SER A 190 -24.03 -11.48 0.58
N ALA A 191 -23.10 -11.96 -0.23
CA ALA A 191 -22.32 -11.14 -1.16
C ALA A 191 -23.19 -10.45 -2.25
N SER A 192 -24.41 -10.89 -2.49
CA SER A 192 -25.31 -10.35 -3.51
C SER A 192 -26.60 -9.75 -2.94
N ASP A 193 -26.68 -9.57 -1.63
CA ASP A 193 -27.87 -9.07 -0.94
C ASP A 193 -27.44 -7.99 0.08
N VAL A 194 -26.95 -6.87 -0.46
CA VAL A 194 -26.58 -5.69 0.33
C VAL A 194 -27.77 -4.73 0.35
N THR A 195 -28.13 -4.27 1.53
CA THR A 195 -29.21 -3.32 1.77
C THR A 195 -28.66 -2.06 2.44
N LEU A 196 -29.08 -0.89 1.95
CA LEU A 196 -28.71 0.43 2.46
C LEU A 196 -29.89 1.07 3.14
N GLU A 197 -29.70 1.65 4.32
CA GLU A 197 -30.66 2.56 4.93
C GLU A 197 -30.24 4.00 4.68
N LEU A 198 -31.14 4.78 4.13
CA LEU A 198 -30.93 6.18 3.79
C LEU A 198 -31.77 7.10 4.67
N ALA A 199 -31.13 8.13 5.24
CA ALA A 199 -31.86 9.26 5.81
C ALA A 199 -32.21 10.26 4.72
N LEU A 200 -33.47 10.74 4.73
CA LEU A 200 -33.92 11.78 3.82
C LEU A 200 -33.87 13.17 4.49
N GLU A 201 -33.72 14.23 3.71
CA GLU A 201 -33.66 15.59 4.20
C GLU A 201 -34.95 16.05 4.93
N ASP A 202 -36.07 15.45 4.59
CA ASP A 202 -37.36 15.68 5.24
C ASP A 202 -37.55 14.95 6.58
N GLY A 203 -36.55 14.23 7.04
CA GLY A 203 -36.53 13.42 8.26
C GLY A 203 -37.11 12.02 8.08
N GLY A 204 -37.48 11.64 6.87
CA GLY A 204 -37.85 10.26 6.51
C GLY A 204 -36.67 9.33 6.38
N ALA A 205 -36.95 8.05 6.26
CA ALA A 205 -35.95 7.03 5.96
C ALA A 205 -36.43 6.16 4.80
N LYS A 206 -35.50 5.63 4.01
CA LYS A 206 -35.79 4.63 2.96
C LYS A 206 -34.82 3.50 2.99
N THR A 207 -35.31 2.31 2.78
CA THR A 207 -34.50 1.11 2.61
C THR A 207 -34.26 0.88 1.13
N VAL A 208 -33.00 0.73 0.73
CA VAL A 208 -32.60 0.43 -0.65
C VAL A 208 -31.96 -0.95 -0.69
N VAL A 209 -32.65 -1.89 -1.35
CA VAL A 209 -32.06 -3.20 -1.68
C VAL A 209 -31.15 -2.99 -2.88
N TRP A 210 -29.85 -2.95 -2.60
CA TRP A 210 -28.82 -2.64 -3.59
C TRP A 210 -28.35 -3.87 -4.37
N GLY A 211 -28.26 -5.01 -3.67
CA GLY A 211 -27.70 -6.25 -4.23
C GLY A 211 -26.18 -6.26 -4.16
N ASP A 212 -25.53 -6.37 -5.29
CA ASP A 212 -24.06 -6.40 -5.43
C ASP A 212 -23.47 -5.03 -5.83
N ALA A 213 -22.13 -4.97 -6.01
CA ALA A 213 -21.43 -3.74 -6.40
C ALA A 213 -21.51 -3.42 -7.92
N HIS A 214 -22.08 -4.31 -8.76
CA HIS A 214 -22.16 -4.08 -10.20
C HIS A 214 -23.13 -2.95 -10.53
N ASP A 215 -22.86 -2.25 -11.65
CA ASP A 215 -23.72 -1.17 -12.17
C ASP A 215 -24.03 -0.05 -11.14
N ALA A 216 -23.11 0.22 -10.20
CA ALA A 216 -23.32 1.13 -9.08
C ALA A 216 -23.77 2.54 -9.51
N GLU A 217 -23.25 3.09 -10.60
CA GLU A 217 -23.64 4.40 -11.13
C GLU A 217 -25.12 4.38 -11.59
N LEU A 218 -25.51 3.34 -12.36
CA LEU A 218 -26.87 3.19 -12.84
C LEU A 218 -27.84 2.96 -11.69
N LYS A 219 -27.47 2.11 -10.72
CA LYS A 219 -28.26 1.90 -9.49
C LYS A 219 -28.47 3.20 -8.74
N ALA A 220 -27.42 4.01 -8.58
CA ALA A 220 -27.50 5.30 -7.90
C ALA A 220 -28.40 6.30 -8.61
N GLU A 221 -28.34 6.40 -9.96
CA GLU A 221 -29.24 7.23 -10.75
C GLU A 221 -30.69 6.81 -10.56
N VAL A 222 -30.97 5.51 -10.60
CA VAL A 222 -32.31 4.95 -10.39
C VAL A 222 -32.82 5.25 -8.99
N VAL A 223 -31.99 5.05 -7.95
CA VAL A 223 -32.35 5.40 -6.56
C VAL A 223 -32.70 6.87 -6.46
N GLN A 224 -31.85 7.78 -6.97
CA GLN A 224 -32.11 9.23 -6.94
C GLN A 224 -33.43 9.61 -7.61
N ALA A 225 -33.74 8.98 -8.74
CA ALA A 225 -35.02 9.20 -9.46
C ALA A 225 -36.25 8.70 -8.68
N LEU A 226 -36.07 7.72 -7.80
CA LEU A 226 -37.13 7.07 -7.04
C LEU A 226 -37.24 7.58 -5.60
N LEU A 227 -36.28 8.32 -5.05
CA LEU A 227 -36.30 8.83 -3.67
C LEU A 227 -37.58 9.62 -3.35
N GLY A 228 -38.09 10.44 -4.30
CA GLY A 228 -39.28 11.24 -4.13
C GLY A 228 -40.60 10.48 -4.35
N ARG A 229 -40.58 9.18 -4.68
CA ARG A 229 -41.80 8.40 -4.91
C ARG A 229 -42.32 7.80 -3.61
N PRO A 230 -43.67 7.55 -3.50
CA PRO A 230 -44.22 6.86 -2.37
C PRO A 230 -43.67 5.42 -2.27
N GLY A 231 -43.54 4.92 -1.03
CA GLY A 231 -42.99 3.61 -0.71
C GLY A 231 -41.70 3.75 0.11
N ASP A 232 -41.49 2.83 1.04
CA ASP A 232 -40.36 2.87 1.99
C ASP A 232 -39.17 2.03 1.52
N VAL A 233 -39.38 1.14 0.54
CA VAL A 233 -38.36 0.24 0.01
C VAL A 233 -38.21 0.48 -1.48
N ILE A 234 -36.95 0.67 -1.91
CA ILE A 234 -36.52 0.79 -3.31
C ILE A 234 -35.63 -0.41 -3.60
N ASP A 235 -36.02 -1.28 -4.51
CA ASP A 235 -35.20 -2.42 -4.92
C ASP A 235 -34.55 -2.10 -6.28
N VAL A 236 -33.22 -2.00 -6.28
CA VAL A 236 -32.37 -1.76 -7.44
C VAL A 236 -31.36 -2.88 -7.66
N SER A 237 -31.56 -4.04 -7.05
CA SER A 237 -30.71 -5.22 -7.30
C SER A 237 -30.65 -5.57 -8.79
N SER A 238 -31.73 -5.23 -9.53
CA SER A 238 -31.79 -5.22 -10.98
C SER A 238 -32.18 -3.81 -11.47
N PRO A 239 -31.21 -2.95 -11.82
CA PRO A 239 -31.47 -1.53 -12.13
C PRO A 239 -32.33 -1.31 -13.39
N VAL A 240 -32.43 -2.32 -14.25
CA VAL A 240 -33.28 -2.28 -15.47
C VAL A 240 -34.75 -2.46 -15.13
N ALA A 241 -35.09 -3.07 -13.99
CA ALA A 241 -36.46 -3.32 -13.56
C ALA A 241 -36.64 -3.00 -12.05
N PRO A 242 -36.47 -1.73 -11.65
CA PRO A 242 -36.53 -1.34 -10.24
C PRO A 242 -37.97 -1.47 -9.70
N VAL A 243 -38.09 -1.79 -8.42
CA VAL A 243 -39.38 -1.93 -7.73
C VAL A 243 -39.43 -0.99 -6.53
N THR A 244 -40.54 -0.29 -6.35
CA THR A 244 -40.84 0.48 -5.12
C THR A 244 -42.02 -0.14 -4.38
N ARG A 245 -41.88 -0.31 -3.09
CA ARG A 245 -42.88 -0.91 -2.20
C ARG A 245 -43.16 -0.05 -0.98
#